data_77d6b201890a8f7f07b03d91a6fa73b4
#
_entry.id   77d6b201890a8f7f07b03d91a6fa73b4
#
_cell.length_a   1.000
_cell.length_b   1.000
_cell.length_c   1.000
_cell.angle_alpha   90.00
_cell.angle_beta   90.00
_cell.angle_gamma   90.00
#
_symmetry.space_group_name_H-M   'P 1'
#
loop_
_entity.id
_entity.type
_entity.pdbx_description
1 polymer ?
#
loop_
_entity_poly.entity_id
_entity_poly.type
_entity_poly.pdbx_seq_one_letter_code
_entity_poly.pdbx_strand_id
1 'polypeptide(L)'
;MTNYKTDFEALRKQLSAKPVDPEKLITPDPTPNTQRLWEYLKSCYGKKFISGQQYLWEDEKEDLVYWNTTGKIPAIRGYDFMGISGLARGYDQLGRALDWARRTGGILTMCWHWNAPDDMEDIAKECSFYYKTTNYDHKTGFDIVRVMQEGTPEHDFVIYEIDLVASALKMFEQADIPVLWRPLHEAAGNWFWWGNRAEAGKQDPESVEAYKKLWYTIFDRFMNLHKLRNLIWVWNGQAPFMAVDPNTFDIAGEDIYDEIPNHGSQLERFRGVSSYTHGKMITLSECGSIPEPDEMLRDGATWLWWLPWWGSFVYDTDDKWHAVLDDNGMPRPNPKYMDEAFMKRIFSDPRVVTLEDLPWYDKQKKPLPYALHQRLRKKYGKETGI
;
A
#
# COMPACT_ATOMS: atom_id res chain seq x y z
N MET A 1 -8.61 25.90 -8.54
CA MET A 1 -9.19 24.96 -7.57
C MET A 1 -10.69 24.94 -7.75
N THR A 2 -11.30 23.75 -7.71
CA THR A 2 -12.76 23.63 -7.80
C THR A 2 -13.37 24.07 -6.47
N ASN A 3 -14.50 24.80 -6.49
CA ASN A 3 -15.27 25.14 -5.27
C ASN A 3 -16.03 23.92 -4.69
N TYR A 4 -15.56 22.70 -4.97
CA TYR A 4 -16.19 21.47 -4.49
C TYR A 4 -15.90 21.28 -3.00
N LYS A 5 -16.97 21.14 -2.22
CA LYS A 5 -16.90 20.88 -0.78
C LYS A 5 -17.61 19.58 -0.45
N THR A 6 -16.99 18.77 0.39
CA THR A 6 -17.62 17.55 0.90
C THR A 6 -18.70 17.92 1.93
N ASP A 7 -19.94 17.56 1.63
CA ASP A 7 -21.03 17.61 2.60
C ASP A 7 -21.03 16.35 3.45
N PHE A 8 -20.38 16.43 4.61
CA PHE A 8 -20.21 15.28 5.53
C PHE A 8 -21.54 14.72 6.05
N GLU A 9 -22.54 15.58 6.28
CA GLU A 9 -23.84 15.10 6.78
C GLU A 9 -24.58 14.33 5.69
N ALA A 10 -24.65 14.88 4.49
CA ALA A 10 -25.26 14.23 3.35
C ALA A 10 -24.53 12.92 3.00
N LEU A 11 -23.20 12.93 2.99
CA LEU A 11 -22.39 11.74 2.71
C LEU A 11 -22.62 10.65 3.76
N ARG A 12 -22.51 10.97 5.05
CA ARG A 12 -22.77 10.01 6.15
C ARG A 12 -24.19 9.43 6.07
N LYS A 13 -25.20 10.26 5.81
CA LYS A 13 -26.57 9.81 5.61
C LYS A 13 -26.70 8.89 4.41
N GLN A 14 -26.05 9.20 3.30
CA GLN A 14 -26.04 8.35 2.11
C GLN A 14 -25.37 7.00 2.36
N LEU A 15 -24.23 6.99 3.06
CA LEU A 15 -23.50 5.78 3.38
C LEU A 15 -24.27 4.88 4.35
N SER A 16 -24.74 5.44 5.47
CA SER A 16 -25.49 4.68 6.49
C SER A 16 -26.83 4.14 6.01
N ALA A 17 -27.40 4.68 4.93
CA ALA A 17 -28.62 4.16 4.32
C ALA A 17 -28.40 2.91 3.45
N LYS A 18 -27.13 2.57 3.13
CA LYS A 18 -26.79 1.40 2.32
C LYS A 18 -26.43 0.21 3.21
N PRO A 19 -26.96 -0.98 2.92
CA PRO A 19 -26.47 -2.19 3.57
C PRO A 19 -25.01 -2.42 3.19
N VAL A 20 -24.24 -2.93 4.13
CA VAL A 20 -22.86 -3.37 3.85
C VAL A 20 -22.91 -4.67 3.07
N ASP A 21 -22.32 -4.67 1.89
CA ASP A 21 -22.18 -5.87 1.07
C ASP A 21 -20.68 -6.14 0.82
N PRO A 22 -20.09 -7.11 1.54
CA PRO A 22 -18.67 -7.42 1.40
C PRO A 22 -18.30 -8.04 0.05
N GLU A 23 -19.29 -8.53 -0.70
CA GLU A 23 -19.06 -9.12 -2.04
C GLU A 23 -19.07 -8.09 -3.16
N LYS A 24 -19.51 -6.86 -2.87
CA LYS A 24 -19.64 -5.82 -3.86
C LYS A 24 -18.51 -4.79 -3.76
N LEU A 25 -17.88 -4.53 -4.91
CA LEU A 25 -16.93 -3.42 -5.03
C LEU A 25 -17.63 -2.08 -4.79
N ILE A 26 -17.05 -1.22 -3.94
CA ILE A 26 -17.63 0.09 -3.62
C ILE A 26 -17.47 1.10 -4.76
N THR A 27 -16.44 0.97 -5.58
CA THR A 27 -16.22 1.78 -6.77
C THR A 27 -17.36 1.54 -7.78
N PRO A 28 -18.20 2.55 -8.07
CA PRO A 28 -19.28 2.39 -9.03
C PRO A 28 -18.74 2.33 -10.45
N ASP A 29 -19.38 1.55 -11.31
CA ASP A 29 -19.02 1.41 -12.73
C ASP A 29 -17.51 1.24 -12.95
N PRO A 30 -16.87 0.23 -12.30
CA PRO A 30 -15.43 0.06 -12.33
C PRO A 30 -14.94 -0.23 -13.76
N THR A 31 -13.67 0.11 -14.02
CA THR A 31 -13.07 -0.27 -15.30
C THR A 31 -13.03 -1.81 -15.46
N PRO A 32 -12.99 -2.33 -16.69
CA PRO A 32 -13.04 -3.79 -16.91
C PRO A 32 -11.96 -4.57 -16.15
N ASN A 33 -10.73 -4.05 -16.11
CA ASN A 33 -9.65 -4.70 -15.38
C ASN A 33 -9.82 -4.58 -13.86
N THR A 34 -10.41 -3.49 -13.35
CA THR A 34 -10.72 -3.34 -11.93
C THR A 34 -11.77 -4.37 -11.48
N GLN A 35 -12.83 -4.55 -12.26
CA GLN A 35 -13.82 -5.59 -11.98
C GLN A 35 -13.20 -6.99 -12.04
N ARG A 36 -12.36 -7.26 -13.05
CA ARG A 36 -11.66 -8.54 -13.18
C ARG A 36 -10.74 -8.81 -11.99
N LEU A 37 -9.97 -7.80 -11.55
CA LEU A 37 -9.13 -7.94 -10.38
C LEU A 37 -9.96 -8.22 -9.13
N TRP A 38 -11.06 -7.49 -8.91
CA TRP A 38 -11.96 -7.70 -7.78
C TRP A 38 -12.48 -9.15 -7.70
N GLU A 39 -12.99 -9.69 -8.81
CA GLU A 39 -13.45 -11.08 -8.86
C GLU A 39 -12.32 -12.08 -8.59
N TYR A 40 -11.11 -11.80 -9.07
CA TYR A 40 -9.95 -12.62 -8.80
C TYR A 40 -9.57 -12.62 -7.33
N LEU A 41 -9.52 -11.45 -6.67
CA LEU A 41 -9.22 -11.31 -5.25
C LEU A 41 -10.23 -12.12 -4.40
N LYS A 42 -11.51 -11.99 -4.68
CA LYS A 42 -12.57 -12.81 -4.02
C LYS A 42 -12.35 -14.29 -4.24
N SER A 43 -11.98 -14.72 -5.43
CA SER A 43 -11.74 -16.13 -5.73
C SER A 43 -10.53 -16.71 -4.97
N CYS A 44 -9.56 -15.88 -4.61
CA CYS A 44 -8.39 -16.25 -3.83
C CYS A 44 -8.64 -16.27 -2.33
N TYR A 45 -9.50 -15.37 -1.82
CA TYR A 45 -9.69 -15.18 -0.38
C TYR A 45 -10.09 -16.47 0.33
N GLY A 46 -9.39 -16.78 1.42
CA GLY A 46 -9.57 -18.02 2.17
C GLY A 46 -9.02 -19.30 1.53
N LYS A 47 -8.39 -19.21 0.35
CA LYS A 47 -7.91 -20.37 -0.43
C LYS A 47 -6.48 -20.24 -0.91
N LYS A 48 -6.08 -19.05 -1.31
CA LYS A 48 -4.74 -18.74 -1.83
C LYS A 48 -4.23 -17.45 -1.21
N PHE A 49 -2.92 -17.30 -1.21
CA PHE A 49 -2.22 -16.14 -0.67
C PHE A 49 -1.47 -15.45 -1.81
N ILE A 50 -1.75 -14.18 -2.04
CA ILE A 50 -1.10 -13.46 -3.12
C ILE A 50 0.20 -12.87 -2.60
N SER A 51 1.33 -13.23 -3.18
CA SER A 51 2.62 -12.68 -2.78
C SER A 51 2.75 -11.22 -3.19
N GLY A 52 3.28 -10.39 -2.31
CA GLY A 52 3.52 -8.97 -2.57
C GLY A 52 4.89 -8.55 -2.08
N GLN A 53 5.31 -7.37 -2.53
CA GLN A 53 6.54 -6.71 -2.11
C GLN A 53 6.40 -5.19 -2.26
N GLN A 54 6.82 -4.44 -1.23
CA GLN A 54 6.94 -2.98 -1.28
C GLN A 54 8.29 -2.57 -1.88
N TYR A 55 8.29 -1.57 -2.75
CA TYR A 55 9.49 -1.02 -3.38
C TYR A 55 9.61 0.48 -3.07
N LEU A 56 10.83 0.92 -2.83
CA LEU A 56 11.13 2.34 -2.66
C LEU A 56 12.14 2.81 -3.71
N TRP A 57 13.26 2.09 -3.85
CA TRP A 57 14.39 2.51 -4.67
C TRP A 57 14.29 2.02 -6.12
N GLU A 58 14.95 2.75 -7.03
CA GLU A 58 14.95 2.45 -8.47
C GLU A 58 15.68 1.16 -8.83
N ASP A 59 16.62 0.71 -7.98
CA ASP A 59 17.42 -0.47 -8.25
C ASP A 59 16.69 -1.79 -7.99
N GLU A 60 15.51 -1.73 -7.33
CA GLU A 60 14.59 -2.86 -7.12
C GLU A 60 15.32 -4.15 -6.71
N LYS A 61 16.20 -4.04 -5.70
CA LYS A 61 17.02 -5.16 -5.21
C LYS A 61 16.17 -6.33 -4.72
N GLU A 62 14.99 -6.03 -4.22
CA GLU A 62 14.01 -7.03 -3.78
C GLU A 62 13.70 -8.02 -4.90
N ASP A 63 13.42 -7.55 -6.11
CA ASP A 63 13.18 -8.43 -7.27
C ASP A 63 14.39 -9.32 -7.58
N LEU A 64 15.60 -8.78 -7.44
CA LEU A 64 16.80 -9.55 -7.68
C LEU A 64 16.94 -10.68 -6.67
N VAL A 65 16.60 -10.44 -5.39
CA VAL A 65 16.59 -11.47 -4.34
C VAL A 65 15.57 -12.55 -4.67
N TYR A 66 14.32 -12.19 -4.94
CA TYR A 66 13.29 -13.17 -5.27
C TYR A 66 13.65 -13.97 -6.49
N TRP A 67 14.06 -13.31 -7.57
CA TRP A 67 14.42 -13.98 -8.82
C TRP A 67 15.63 -14.92 -8.68
N ASN A 68 16.70 -14.45 -8.04
CA ASN A 68 17.90 -15.24 -7.87
C ASN A 68 17.68 -16.46 -6.96
N THR A 69 16.83 -16.30 -5.94
CA THR A 69 16.58 -17.36 -4.96
C THR A 69 15.53 -18.36 -5.45
N THR A 70 14.46 -17.90 -6.09
CA THR A 70 13.26 -18.72 -6.37
C THR A 70 12.94 -18.87 -7.85
N GLY A 71 13.50 -18.02 -8.71
CA GLY A 71 13.11 -17.91 -10.13
C GLY A 71 11.73 -17.29 -10.33
N LYS A 72 11.12 -16.70 -9.29
CA LYS A 72 9.79 -16.13 -9.29
C LYS A 72 9.79 -14.68 -8.84
N ILE A 73 8.73 -13.94 -9.17
CA ILE A 73 8.51 -12.56 -8.76
C ILE A 73 7.16 -12.46 -8.03
N PRO A 74 7.03 -11.69 -6.94
CA PRO A 74 5.75 -11.41 -6.30
C PRO A 74 4.69 -10.86 -7.26
N ALA A 75 3.43 -11.27 -7.07
CA ALA A 75 2.32 -10.86 -7.92
C ALA A 75 1.85 -9.42 -7.69
N ILE A 76 1.98 -8.93 -6.45
CA ILE A 76 1.64 -7.55 -6.07
C ILE A 76 2.92 -6.75 -5.90
N ARG A 77 2.95 -5.55 -6.48
CA ARG A 77 4.02 -4.58 -6.26
C ARG A 77 3.47 -3.35 -5.59
N GLY A 78 4.06 -3.02 -4.42
CA GLY A 78 3.74 -1.82 -3.67
C GLY A 78 4.59 -0.64 -4.10
N TYR A 79 3.94 0.51 -4.29
CA TYR A 79 4.55 1.80 -4.55
C TYR A 79 3.95 2.88 -3.65
N ASP A 80 4.55 4.06 -3.65
CA ASP A 80 4.22 5.16 -2.77
C ASP A 80 4.01 6.46 -3.53
N PHE A 81 3.01 7.24 -3.11
CA PHE A 81 2.79 8.59 -3.61
C PHE A 81 3.64 9.66 -2.90
N MET A 82 4.61 9.27 -2.08
CA MET A 82 5.45 10.17 -1.28
C MET A 82 6.01 11.37 -2.06
N GLY A 83 6.39 11.16 -3.33
CA GLY A 83 7.01 12.18 -4.17
C GLY A 83 6.04 12.99 -5.04
N ILE A 84 4.73 12.81 -4.91
CA ILE A 84 3.75 13.42 -5.85
C ILE A 84 3.74 14.94 -5.81
N SER A 85 3.86 15.54 -4.64
CA SER A 85 3.85 16.99 -4.45
C SER A 85 5.19 17.66 -4.80
N GLY A 86 6.25 16.88 -5.02
CA GLY A 86 7.60 17.41 -5.17
C GLY A 86 8.27 17.86 -3.87
N LEU A 87 7.59 17.76 -2.71
CA LEU A 87 8.18 18.04 -1.40
C LEU A 87 9.24 16.99 -1.04
N ALA A 88 9.04 15.74 -1.44
CA ALA A 88 10.03 14.66 -1.31
C ALA A 88 10.68 14.37 -2.66
N ARG A 89 11.63 15.19 -3.07
CA ARG A 89 12.32 15.04 -4.35
C ARG A 89 13.04 13.70 -4.48
N GLY A 90 12.96 13.09 -5.65
CA GLY A 90 13.65 11.83 -5.97
C GLY A 90 12.82 10.57 -5.70
N TYR A 91 11.59 10.69 -5.23
CA TYR A 91 10.70 9.56 -4.96
C TYR A 91 9.58 9.40 -5.99
N ASP A 92 9.79 9.84 -7.24
CA ASP A 92 8.81 9.61 -8.30
C ASP A 92 8.75 8.11 -8.65
N GLN A 93 7.68 7.49 -8.20
CA GLN A 93 7.41 6.06 -8.42
C GLN A 93 6.32 5.82 -9.47
N LEU A 94 5.60 6.86 -9.89
CA LEU A 94 4.44 6.74 -10.78
C LEU A 94 4.79 6.16 -12.14
N GLY A 95 5.86 6.68 -12.75
CA GLY A 95 6.36 6.20 -14.04
C GLY A 95 6.78 4.73 -13.97
N ARG A 96 7.45 4.32 -12.90
CA ARG A 96 7.86 2.92 -12.67
C ARG A 96 6.67 2.00 -12.44
N ALA A 97 5.70 2.43 -11.63
CA ALA A 97 4.48 1.68 -11.37
C ALA A 97 3.69 1.44 -12.66
N LEU A 98 3.52 2.49 -13.48
CA LEU A 98 2.83 2.42 -14.75
C LEU A 98 3.53 1.50 -15.76
N ASP A 99 4.86 1.63 -15.87
CA ASP A 99 5.68 0.77 -16.73
C ASP A 99 5.61 -0.70 -16.31
N TRP A 100 5.80 -0.96 -15.02
CA TRP A 100 5.74 -2.33 -14.50
C TRP A 100 4.38 -2.99 -14.74
N ALA A 101 3.28 -2.30 -14.44
CA ALA A 101 1.94 -2.84 -14.66
C ALA A 101 1.65 -3.13 -16.14
N ARG A 102 2.06 -2.24 -17.04
CA ARG A 102 1.91 -2.44 -18.50
C ARG A 102 2.74 -3.59 -19.04
N ARG A 103 3.97 -3.74 -18.56
CA ARG A 103 4.87 -4.80 -19.03
C ARG A 103 4.47 -6.17 -18.50
N THR A 104 4.06 -6.24 -17.24
CA THR A 104 3.91 -7.52 -16.55
C THR A 104 2.46 -7.94 -16.36
N GLY A 105 1.54 -7.00 -16.33
CA GLY A 105 0.16 -7.24 -15.89
C GLY A 105 0.05 -7.52 -14.38
N GLY A 106 1.10 -7.28 -13.61
CA GLY A 106 1.07 -7.47 -12.16
C GLY A 106 0.11 -6.53 -11.44
N ILE A 107 -0.19 -6.83 -10.20
CA ILE A 107 -1.16 -6.09 -9.37
C ILE A 107 -0.44 -4.95 -8.66
N LEU A 108 -0.98 -3.73 -8.74
CA LEU A 108 -0.44 -2.57 -8.02
C LEU A 108 -1.17 -2.34 -6.71
N THR A 109 -0.41 -2.14 -5.63
CA THR A 109 -0.89 -1.49 -4.42
C THR A 109 -0.13 -0.18 -4.20
N MET A 110 -0.84 0.87 -3.79
CA MET A 110 -0.23 2.18 -3.59
C MET A 110 -0.66 2.76 -2.26
N CYS A 111 0.31 3.09 -1.42
CA CYS A 111 0.12 3.87 -0.21
C CYS A 111 0.53 5.33 -0.46
N TRP A 112 0.39 6.15 0.56
CA TRP A 112 0.78 7.55 0.50
C TRP A 112 1.41 7.99 1.82
N HIS A 113 2.75 7.94 1.89
CA HIS A 113 3.47 8.64 2.94
C HIS A 113 3.42 10.14 2.61
N TRP A 114 2.41 10.78 3.13
CA TRP A 114 2.01 12.12 2.77
C TRP A 114 2.87 13.16 3.46
N ASN A 115 3.90 13.64 2.77
CA ASN A 115 4.73 14.72 3.27
C ASN A 115 3.92 16.01 3.39
N ALA A 116 3.97 16.61 4.56
CA ALA A 116 3.35 17.90 4.85
C ALA A 116 4.43 18.87 5.35
N PRO A 117 4.32 20.17 5.03
CA PRO A 117 5.27 21.18 5.49
C PRO A 117 5.17 21.37 7.00
N ASP A 118 6.29 21.66 7.65
CA ASP A 118 6.30 22.06 9.06
C ASP A 118 5.87 23.53 9.22
N ASP A 119 6.14 24.36 8.20
CA ASP A 119 5.79 25.76 8.14
C ASP A 119 5.03 26.08 6.85
N MET A 120 3.80 26.54 6.99
CA MET A 120 2.94 26.92 5.85
C MET A 120 3.38 28.21 5.15
N GLU A 121 4.24 29.03 5.76
CA GLU A 121 4.83 30.22 5.15
C GLU A 121 6.07 29.88 4.31
N ASP A 122 6.75 28.75 4.62
CA ASP A 122 7.91 28.25 3.87
C ASP A 122 7.83 26.72 3.66
N ILE A 123 6.93 26.31 2.82
CA ILE A 123 6.61 24.89 2.54
C ILE A 123 7.80 24.08 1.99
N ALA A 124 8.83 24.74 1.48
CA ALA A 124 10.00 24.09 0.90
C ALA A 124 11.13 23.85 1.92
N LYS A 125 11.04 24.45 3.10
CA LYS A 125 12.10 24.43 4.11
C LYS A 125 12.25 23.07 4.76
N GLU A 126 11.16 22.53 5.27
CA GLU A 126 11.12 21.23 5.92
C GLU A 126 9.74 20.59 5.69
N CYS A 127 9.73 19.33 5.34
CA CYS A 127 8.51 18.54 5.19
C CYS A 127 8.72 17.12 5.68
N SER A 128 7.68 16.51 6.23
CA SER A 128 7.71 15.14 6.69
C SER A 128 6.29 14.56 6.72
N PHE A 129 6.19 13.25 6.67
CA PHE A 129 4.98 12.52 7.02
C PHE A 129 4.96 12.12 8.51
N TYR A 130 6.12 12.12 9.19
CA TYR A 130 6.20 11.86 10.61
C TYR A 130 5.73 13.06 11.43
N TYR A 131 4.88 12.79 12.42
CA TYR A 131 4.39 13.82 13.32
C TYR A 131 5.41 14.15 14.43
N LYS A 132 5.34 15.35 14.95
CA LYS A 132 6.28 15.89 15.99
C LYS A 132 6.40 15.05 17.26
N THR A 133 5.48 14.12 17.51
CA THR A 133 5.53 13.19 18.65
C THR A 133 6.59 12.09 18.49
N THR A 134 7.10 11.87 17.29
CA THR A 134 8.12 10.85 17.01
C THR A 134 9.52 11.30 17.41
N ASN A 135 10.44 10.33 17.52
CA ASN A 135 11.87 10.58 17.73
C ASN A 135 12.67 10.66 16.43
N TYR A 136 12.01 10.71 15.27
CA TYR A 136 12.69 10.88 13.98
C TYR A 136 13.26 12.30 13.84
N ASP A 137 14.39 12.42 13.14
CA ASP A 137 15.06 13.71 12.92
C ASP A 137 14.22 14.63 12.04
N HIS A 138 13.55 14.06 11.02
CA HIS A 138 12.62 14.80 10.14
C HIS A 138 11.18 14.55 10.59
N LYS A 139 10.50 15.60 11.01
CA LYS A 139 9.12 15.56 11.53
C LYS A 139 8.42 16.88 11.27
N THR A 140 7.09 16.86 11.30
CA THR A 140 6.25 18.04 11.09
C THR A 140 5.31 18.27 12.25
N GLY A 141 4.99 19.54 12.51
CA GLY A 141 3.90 19.96 13.39
C GLY A 141 2.55 20.11 12.68
N PHE A 142 2.47 19.67 11.41
CA PHE A 142 1.24 19.78 10.60
C PHE A 142 0.05 19.15 11.32
N ASP A 143 -1.01 19.95 11.54
CA ASP A 143 -2.09 19.57 12.45
C ASP A 143 -3.33 19.13 11.68
N ILE A 144 -3.68 17.85 11.77
CA ILE A 144 -4.86 17.27 11.12
C ILE A 144 -6.17 17.98 11.50
N VAL A 145 -6.29 18.54 12.71
CA VAL A 145 -7.49 19.26 13.13
C VAL A 145 -7.62 20.57 12.36
N ARG A 146 -6.50 21.29 12.13
CA ARG A 146 -6.47 22.49 11.29
C ARG A 146 -6.73 22.17 9.82
N VAL A 147 -6.22 21.03 9.33
CA VAL A 147 -6.53 20.53 7.98
C VAL A 147 -8.03 20.43 7.71
N MET A 148 -8.82 20.11 8.71
CA MET A 148 -10.28 20.00 8.57
C MET A 148 -11.05 21.31 8.82
N GLN A 149 -10.34 22.43 8.99
CA GLN A 149 -10.92 23.76 9.14
C GLN A 149 -10.81 24.53 7.82
N GLU A 150 -11.94 24.77 7.17
CA GLU A 150 -11.98 25.57 5.94
C GLU A 150 -11.36 26.96 6.15
N GLY A 151 -10.62 27.43 5.14
CA GLY A 151 -9.96 28.74 5.16
C GLY A 151 -8.62 28.78 5.89
N THR A 152 -8.12 27.65 6.35
CA THR A 152 -6.75 27.52 6.83
C THR A 152 -5.80 27.18 5.68
N PRO A 153 -4.54 27.65 5.70
CA PRO A 153 -3.54 27.23 4.70
C PRO A 153 -3.35 25.72 4.63
N GLU A 154 -3.43 25.03 5.78
CA GLU A 154 -3.31 23.58 5.86
C GLU A 154 -4.46 22.86 5.12
N HIS A 155 -5.68 23.38 5.23
CA HIS A 155 -6.82 22.87 4.47
C HIS A 155 -6.62 23.02 2.97
N ASP A 156 -6.25 24.21 2.51
CA ASP A 156 -6.04 24.49 1.10
C ASP A 156 -4.92 23.64 0.51
N PHE A 157 -3.83 23.46 1.25
CA PHE A 157 -2.73 22.55 0.88
C PHE A 157 -3.23 21.11 0.69
N VAL A 158 -3.96 20.57 1.66
CA VAL A 158 -4.44 19.18 1.61
C VAL A 158 -5.43 18.96 0.46
N ILE A 159 -6.34 19.91 0.22
CA ILE A 159 -7.27 19.81 -0.90
C ILE A 159 -6.53 19.82 -2.24
N TYR A 160 -5.50 20.65 -2.39
CA TYR A 160 -4.66 20.68 -3.58
C TYR A 160 -3.94 19.33 -3.80
N GLU A 161 -3.33 18.77 -2.76
CA GLU A 161 -2.60 17.51 -2.83
C GLU A 161 -3.53 16.31 -3.16
N ILE A 162 -4.73 16.28 -2.59
CA ILE A 162 -5.74 15.26 -2.91
C ILE A 162 -6.09 15.31 -4.41
N ASP A 163 -6.31 16.50 -4.98
CA ASP A 163 -6.63 16.63 -6.39
C ASP A 163 -5.44 16.29 -7.31
N LEU A 164 -4.22 16.54 -6.85
CA LEU A 164 -3.00 16.15 -7.54
C LEU A 164 -2.86 14.62 -7.61
N VAL A 165 -3.07 13.93 -6.48
CA VAL A 165 -3.07 12.46 -6.43
C VAL A 165 -4.20 11.87 -7.27
N ALA A 166 -5.40 12.47 -7.24
CA ALA A 166 -6.51 12.06 -8.10
C ALA A 166 -6.13 12.14 -9.59
N SER A 167 -5.44 13.22 -9.98
CA SER A 167 -4.98 13.42 -11.36
C SER A 167 -3.94 12.35 -11.78
N ALA A 168 -3.05 11.97 -10.86
CA ALA A 168 -2.09 10.88 -11.11
C ALA A 168 -2.79 9.52 -11.21
N LEU A 169 -3.73 9.21 -10.31
CA LEU A 169 -4.53 7.99 -10.37
C LEU A 169 -5.37 7.90 -11.67
N LYS A 170 -5.78 9.04 -12.21
CA LYS A 170 -6.49 9.10 -13.51
C LYS A 170 -5.64 8.59 -14.67
N MET A 171 -4.31 8.70 -14.59
CA MET A 171 -3.41 8.15 -15.61
C MET A 171 -3.45 6.61 -15.62
N PHE A 172 -3.55 5.98 -14.43
CA PHE A 172 -3.73 4.53 -14.33
C PHE A 172 -5.11 4.10 -14.82
N GLU A 173 -6.16 4.86 -14.51
CA GLU A 173 -7.51 4.60 -15.03
C GLU A 173 -7.57 4.64 -16.56
N GLN A 174 -6.97 5.67 -17.19
CA GLN A 174 -6.90 5.79 -18.63
C GLN A 174 -6.16 4.63 -19.31
N ALA A 175 -5.26 3.97 -18.57
CA ALA A 175 -4.56 2.78 -19.02
C ALA A 175 -5.29 1.48 -18.65
N ASP A 176 -6.49 1.55 -18.07
CA ASP A 176 -7.26 0.43 -17.47
C ASP A 176 -6.41 -0.41 -16.50
N ILE A 177 -5.60 0.27 -15.68
CA ILE A 177 -4.78 -0.34 -14.63
C ILE A 177 -5.46 -0.14 -13.27
N PRO A 178 -5.93 -1.22 -12.62
CA PRO A 178 -6.50 -1.14 -11.27
C PRO A 178 -5.41 -0.86 -10.23
N VAL A 179 -5.80 -0.14 -9.18
CA VAL A 179 -4.92 0.18 -8.05
C VAL A 179 -5.61 -0.23 -6.74
N LEU A 180 -4.93 -1.07 -5.95
CA LEU A 180 -5.27 -1.29 -4.54
C LEU A 180 -4.82 -0.03 -3.78
N TRP A 181 -5.76 0.88 -3.50
CA TRP A 181 -5.48 2.20 -2.95
C TRP A 181 -5.56 2.22 -1.43
N ARG A 182 -4.43 2.50 -0.76
CA ARG A 182 -4.28 2.45 0.69
C ARG A 182 -3.79 3.80 1.26
N PRO A 183 -4.64 4.83 1.29
CA PRO A 183 -4.31 6.12 1.89
C PRO A 183 -4.44 6.09 3.40
N LEU A 184 -3.79 7.02 4.09
CA LEU A 184 -3.94 7.29 5.53
C LEU A 184 -3.77 6.03 6.40
N HIS A 185 -2.81 5.19 6.04
CA HIS A 185 -2.53 3.94 6.74
C HIS A 185 -1.99 4.17 8.16
N GLU A 186 -2.06 3.13 8.99
CA GLU A 186 -1.54 3.11 10.37
C GLU A 186 -2.09 4.24 11.27
N ALA A 187 -3.33 4.66 11.01
CA ALA A 187 -3.91 5.85 11.63
C ALA A 187 -4.12 5.75 13.15
N ALA A 188 -4.13 4.53 13.71
CA ALA A 188 -4.20 4.35 15.17
C ALA A 188 -2.90 4.73 15.88
N GLY A 189 -1.77 4.76 15.16
CA GLY A 189 -0.49 5.21 15.66
C GLY A 189 -0.38 6.73 15.73
N ASN A 190 0.56 7.19 16.55
CA ASN A 190 0.82 8.63 16.74
C ASN A 190 2.07 9.11 15.98
N TRP A 191 2.54 8.33 15.01
CA TRP A 191 3.75 8.65 14.26
C TRP A 191 3.53 9.41 12.97
N PHE A 192 2.34 9.33 12.36
CA PHE A 192 2.00 10.10 11.16
C PHE A 192 1.11 11.30 11.50
N TRP A 193 1.24 12.42 10.77
CA TRP A 193 0.48 13.64 11.03
C TRP A 193 -1.04 13.46 10.85
N TRP A 194 -1.47 12.48 10.07
CA TRP A 194 -2.90 12.15 9.87
C TRP A 194 -3.48 11.19 10.91
N GLY A 195 -2.64 10.68 11.82
CA GLY A 195 -3.03 9.67 12.80
C GLY A 195 -3.59 10.20 14.10
N ASN A 196 -3.84 9.28 15.01
CA ASN A 196 -4.22 9.55 16.39
C ASN A 196 -3.06 10.24 17.13
N ARG A 197 -3.27 11.43 17.71
CA ARG A 197 -2.21 12.19 18.38
C ARG A 197 -1.88 11.70 19.79
N ALA A 198 -2.72 10.84 20.35
CA ALA A 198 -2.49 10.32 21.71
C ALA A 198 -1.39 9.24 21.72
N GLU A 199 -0.78 9.04 22.89
CA GLU A 199 0.14 7.93 23.13
C GLU A 199 -0.51 6.56 22.87
N ALA A 200 0.32 5.54 22.65
CA ALA A 200 -0.13 4.17 22.40
C ALA A 200 -1.19 3.71 23.43
N GLY A 201 -2.29 3.14 22.94
CA GLY A 201 -3.40 2.66 23.76
C GLY A 201 -4.37 3.74 24.24
N LYS A 202 -4.12 5.03 23.97
CA LYS A 202 -5.03 6.14 24.24
C LYS A 202 -5.62 6.69 22.96
N GLN A 203 -6.68 7.50 23.10
CA GLN A 203 -7.37 8.14 21.98
C GLN A 203 -7.40 9.66 22.19
N ASP A 204 -7.12 10.41 21.13
CA ASP A 204 -7.42 11.83 21.05
C ASP A 204 -8.67 12.03 20.16
N PRO A 205 -9.84 12.32 20.74
CA PRO A 205 -11.10 12.38 20.00
C PRO A 205 -11.08 13.39 18.84
N GLU A 206 -10.33 14.50 18.98
CA GLU A 206 -10.28 15.53 17.93
C GLU A 206 -9.54 15.04 16.69
N SER A 207 -8.36 14.42 16.86
CA SER A 207 -7.61 13.86 15.73
C SER A 207 -8.31 12.65 15.12
N VAL A 208 -8.97 11.81 15.92
CA VAL A 208 -9.77 10.68 15.43
C VAL A 208 -10.93 11.16 14.53
N GLU A 209 -11.67 12.18 14.95
CA GLU A 209 -12.76 12.74 14.12
C GLU A 209 -12.21 13.46 12.89
N ALA A 210 -11.10 14.17 13.01
CA ALA A 210 -10.43 14.81 11.89
C ALA A 210 -9.93 13.79 10.85
N TYR A 211 -9.34 12.67 11.31
CA TYR A 211 -8.97 11.55 10.43
C TYR A 211 -10.16 11.02 9.63
N LYS A 212 -11.28 10.76 10.30
CA LYS A 212 -12.48 10.27 9.61
C LYS A 212 -13.00 11.26 8.58
N LYS A 213 -12.98 12.55 8.89
CA LYS A 213 -13.33 13.60 7.92
C LYS A 213 -12.36 13.65 6.75
N LEU A 214 -11.06 13.53 7.00
CA LEU A 214 -10.04 13.50 5.94
C LEU A 214 -10.22 12.28 5.03
N TRP A 215 -10.49 11.09 5.59
CA TRP A 215 -10.84 9.90 4.83
C TRP A 215 -12.04 10.14 3.92
N TYR A 216 -13.14 10.69 4.48
CA TYR A 216 -14.34 10.98 3.70
C TYR A 216 -14.12 12.08 2.65
N THR A 217 -13.24 13.03 2.91
CA THR A 217 -12.87 14.05 1.92
C THR A 217 -12.15 13.41 0.73
N ILE A 218 -11.16 12.55 0.95
CA ILE A 218 -10.47 11.82 -0.11
C ILE A 218 -11.45 10.94 -0.87
N PHE A 219 -12.27 10.17 -0.15
CA PHE A 219 -13.26 9.27 -0.75
C PHE A 219 -14.23 10.03 -1.65
N ASP A 220 -14.86 11.07 -1.13
CA ASP A 220 -15.86 11.87 -1.84
C ASP A 220 -15.27 12.55 -3.09
N ARG A 221 -14.10 13.17 -2.95
CA ARG A 221 -13.42 13.80 -4.08
C ARG A 221 -13.03 12.78 -5.15
N PHE A 222 -12.48 11.64 -4.78
CA PHE A 222 -12.09 10.61 -5.75
C PHE A 222 -13.29 9.98 -6.45
N MET A 223 -14.34 9.65 -5.70
CA MET A 223 -15.49 8.93 -6.24
C MET A 223 -16.51 9.84 -6.94
N ASN A 224 -16.77 11.03 -6.41
CA ASN A 224 -17.84 11.91 -6.87
C ASN A 224 -17.33 13.09 -7.72
N LEU A 225 -16.22 13.75 -7.34
CA LEU A 225 -15.65 14.85 -8.11
C LEU A 225 -14.82 14.35 -9.29
N HIS A 226 -13.77 13.56 -9.02
CA HIS A 226 -12.84 13.07 -10.06
C HIS A 226 -13.36 11.83 -10.79
N LYS A 227 -14.34 11.15 -10.22
CA LYS A 227 -14.98 9.95 -10.80
C LYS A 227 -13.94 8.88 -11.18
N LEU A 228 -13.03 8.56 -10.26
CA LEU A 228 -12.09 7.47 -10.44
C LEU A 228 -12.83 6.13 -10.42
N ARG A 229 -12.50 5.25 -11.37
CA ARG A 229 -13.19 3.97 -11.58
C ARG A 229 -12.26 2.76 -11.57
N ASN A 230 -10.99 2.98 -11.23
CA ASN A 230 -9.95 1.96 -11.20
C ASN A 230 -9.43 1.64 -9.79
N LEU A 231 -10.12 2.07 -8.73
CA LEU A 231 -9.67 1.89 -7.36
C LEU A 231 -10.39 0.72 -6.69
N ILE A 232 -9.62 -0.09 -5.95
CA ILE A 232 -10.08 -1.00 -4.90
C ILE A 232 -9.54 -0.42 -3.60
N TRP A 233 -10.42 0.01 -2.72
CA TRP A 233 -10.07 0.75 -1.52
C TRP A 233 -9.61 -0.17 -0.40
N VAL A 234 -8.41 0.08 0.12
CA VAL A 234 -7.84 -0.65 1.25
C VAL A 234 -7.76 0.29 2.45
N TRP A 235 -8.60 0.06 3.44
CA TRP A 235 -8.58 0.82 4.69
C TRP A 235 -7.64 0.14 5.70
N ASN A 236 -6.73 0.93 6.28
CA ASN A 236 -5.73 0.45 7.24
C ASN A 236 -5.64 1.41 8.43
N GLY A 237 -6.72 1.51 9.20
CA GLY A 237 -6.75 2.34 10.42
C GLY A 237 -6.21 1.63 11.65
N GLN A 238 -6.06 0.32 11.62
CA GLN A 238 -5.46 -0.57 12.62
C GLN A 238 -6.12 -0.54 14.03
N ALA A 239 -7.26 0.11 14.20
CA ALA A 239 -7.99 0.06 15.46
C ALA A 239 -9.48 0.35 15.27
N PRO A 240 -10.37 -0.25 16.09
CA PRO A 240 -11.81 -0.03 15.99
C PRO A 240 -12.23 1.44 16.13
N PHE A 241 -11.52 2.23 16.94
CA PHE A 241 -11.87 3.64 17.16
C PHE A 241 -11.57 4.53 15.94
N MET A 242 -10.64 4.09 15.05
CA MET A 242 -10.36 4.74 13.77
C MET A 242 -11.36 4.32 12.69
N ALA A 243 -12.24 3.33 12.94
CA ALA A 243 -13.10 2.78 11.91
C ALA A 243 -13.94 3.85 11.19
N VAL A 244 -13.94 3.77 9.88
CA VAL A 244 -14.75 4.55 8.95
C VAL A 244 -15.96 3.74 8.50
N ASP A 245 -16.90 4.37 7.79
CA ASP A 245 -18.06 3.65 7.26
C ASP A 245 -17.60 2.52 6.31
N PRO A 246 -18.05 1.26 6.52
CA PRO A 246 -17.63 0.12 5.71
C PRO A 246 -18.05 0.21 4.23
N ASN A 247 -18.97 1.14 3.88
CA ASN A 247 -19.29 1.45 2.49
C ASN A 247 -18.27 2.39 1.81
N THR A 248 -17.12 2.65 2.46
CA THR A 248 -16.03 3.47 1.90
C THR A 248 -14.72 2.73 1.66
N PHE A 249 -14.69 1.42 1.95
CA PHE A 249 -13.54 0.57 1.63
C PHE A 249 -13.98 -0.83 1.22
N ASP A 250 -13.12 -1.53 0.47
CA ASP A 250 -13.37 -2.88 -0.04
C ASP A 250 -12.66 -3.94 0.79
N ILE A 251 -11.45 -3.63 1.24
CA ILE A 251 -10.52 -4.54 1.92
C ILE A 251 -9.99 -3.83 3.17
N ALA A 252 -9.83 -4.57 4.27
CA ALA A 252 -9.17 -4.06 5.46
C ALA A 252 -7.72 -4.54 5.52
N GLY A 253 -6.80 -3.61 5.76
CA GLY A 253 -5.37 -3.88 5.91
C GLY A 253 -4.92 -3.85 7.37
N GLU A 254 -3.89 -4.62 7.65
CA GLU A 254 -3.14 -4.58 8.90
C GLU A 254 -1.64 -4.57 8.57
N ASP A 255 -0.86 -3.78 9.30
CA ASP A 255 0.60 -3.71 9.17
C ASP A 255 1.23 -4.28 10.43
N ILE A 256 2.11 -5.30 10.27
CA ILE A 256 2.68 -6.05 11.39
C ILE A 256 4.20 -6.07 11.30
N TYR A 257 4.82 -5.44 12.29
CA TYR A 257 6.27 -5.39 12.47
C TYR A 257 6.64 -5.90 13.87
N ASP A 258 6.82 -7.22 14.00
CA ASP A 258 7.26 -7.81 15.26
C ASP A 258 8.77 -7.53 15.46
N GLU A 259 9.18 -7.23 16.70
CA GLU A 259 10.60 -7.02 17.05
C GLU A 259 11.45 -8.27 16.76
N ILE A 260 10.86 -9.45 17.01
CA ILE A 260 11.42 -10.75 16.67
C ILE A 260 10.63 -11.28 15.48
N PRO A 261 11.29 -11.70 14.38
CA PRO A 261 10.61 -12.26 13.23
C PRO A 261 9.65 -13.38 13.61
N ASN A 262 8.43 -13.28 13.13
CA ASN A 262 7.35 -14.19 13.44
C ASN A 262 6.63 -14.62 12.16
N HIS A 263 6.80 -15.88 11.79
CA HIS A 263 6.16 -16.51 10.62
C HIS A 263 4.83 -17.19 10.97
N GLY A 264 4.36 -17.06 12.20
CA GLY A 264 3.05 -17.55 12.62
C GLY A 264 1.90 -16.89 11.88
N SER A 265 0.71 -17.45 12.00
CA SER A 265 -0.49 -16.99 11.29
C SER A 265 -0.95 -15.58 11.66
N GLN A 266 -0.45 -14.98 12.74
CA GLN A 266 -0.90 -13.70 13.29
C GLN A 266 -2.41 -13.69 13.63
N LEU A 267 -2.91 -14.82 14.15
CA LEU A 267 -4.34 -15.07 14.37
C LEU A 267 -5.03 -13.99 15.19
N GLU A 268 -4.40 -13.54 16.28
CA GLU A 268 -5.02 -12.55 17.18
C GLU A 268 -5.16 -11.18 16.49
N ARG A 269 -4.17 -10.80 15.67
CA ARG A 269 -4.26 -9.57 14.83
C ARG A 269 -5.37 -9.72 13.79
N PHE A 270 -5.42 -10.85 13.09
CA PHE A 270 -6.46 -11.14 12.11
C PHE A 270 -7.86 -11.09 12.71
N ARG A 271 -8.07 -11.73 13.87
CA ARG A 271 -9.36 -11.69 14.60
C ARG A 271 -9.72 -10.28 15.05
N GLY A 272 -8.72 -9.53 15.53
CA GLY A 272 -8.89 -8.13 15.90
C GLY A 272 -9.48 -7.33 14.73
N VAL A 273 -8.85 -7.36 13.56
CA VAL A 273 -9.33 -6.66 12.36
C VAL A 273 -10.69 -7.18 11.92
N SER A 274 -10.89 -8.52 11.90
CA SER A 274 -12.16 -9.14 11.49
C SER A 274 -13.35 -8.66 12.33
N SER A 275 -13.12 -8.35 13.61
CA SER A 275 -14.20 -8.01 14.55
C SER A 275 -14.97 -6.73 14.19
N TYR A 276 -14.38 -5.82 13.40
CA TYR A 276 -14.98 -4.52 13.06
C TYR A 276 -15.02 -4.21 11.55
N THR A 277 -14.70 -5.19 10.69
CA THR A 277 -14.63 -4.97 9.23
C THR A 277 -15.83 -5.50 8.46
N HIS A 278 -16.88 -5.93 9.17
CA HIS A 278 -18.18 -6.30 8.58
C HIS A 278 -18.08 -7.38 7.49
N GLY A 279 -17.20 -8.36 7.65
CA GLY A 279 -17.03 -9.46 6.69
C GLY A 279 -16.25 -9.11 5.43
N LYS A 280 -15.66 -7.92 5.35
CA LYS A 280 -14.75 -7.55 4.25
C LYS A 280 -13.50 -8.44 4.23
N MET A 281 -12.90 -8.61 3.07
CA MET A 281 -11.60 -9.28 2.95
C MET A 281 -10.55 -8.57 3.80
N ILE A 282 -9.59 -9.35 4.34
CA ILE A 282 -8.54 -8.85 5.22
C ILE A 282 -7.18 -9.20 4.61
N THR A 283 -6.25 -8.27 4.69
CA THR A 283 -4.90 -8.44 4.16
C THR A 283 -3.83 -7.98 5.13
N LEU A 284 -2.66 -8.58 5.03
CA LEU A 284 -1.43 -8.10 5.64
C LEU A 284 -0.80 -7.10 4.68
N SER A 285 -1.21 -5.83 4.82
CA SER A 285 -0.88 -4.76 3.88
C SER A 285 0.56 -4.27 3.97
N GLU A 286 1.22 -4.49 5.12
CA GLU A 286 2.66 -4.43 5.30
C GLU A 286 3.11 -5.46 6.34
N CYS A 287 4.34 -5.95 6.20
CA CYS A 287 4.89 -6.84 7.23
C CYS A 287 6.42 -6.84 7.26
N GLY A 288 6.97 -7.22 8.43
CA GLY A 288 8.37 -7.59 8.55
C GLY A 288 8.62 -9.04 8.15
N SER A 289 7.68 -9.93 8.47
CA SER A 289 7.79 -11.38 8.22
C SER A 289 6.57 -11.90 7.47
N ILE A 290 6.80 -12.82 6.53
CA ILE A 290 5.73 -13.52 5.80
C ILE A 290 5.19 -14.65 6.68
N PRO A 291 3.85 -14.75 6.91
CA PRO A 291 3.25 -15.88 7.61
C PRO A 291 3.32 -17.18 6.79
N GLU A 292 3.48 -18.30 7.48
CA GLU A 292 3.45 -19.64 6.87
C GLU A 292 2.04 -20.01 6.37
N PRO A 293 1.88 -20.41 5.10
CA PRO A 293 0.59 -20.79 4.53
C PRO A 293 -0.16 -21.88 5.29
N ASP A 294 0.57 -22.87 5.82
CA ASP A 294 -0.03 -23.95 6.62
C ASP A 294 -0.62 -23.44 7.93
N GLU A 295 0.05 -22.52 8.58
CA GLU A 295 -0.44 -21.91 9.81
C GLU A 295 -1.63 -20.99 9.57
N MET A 296 -1.58 -20.20 8.52
CA MET A 296 -2.71 -19.34 8.13
C MET A 296 -3.99 -20.14 7.89
N LEU A 297 -3.90 -21.28 7.17
CA LEU A 297 -5.07 -22.13 6.93
C LEU A 297 -5.50 -22.91 8.17
N ARG A 298 -4.55 -23.45 8.94
CA ARG A 298 -4.85 -24.16 10.19
C ARG A 298 -5.64 -23.29 11.15
N ASP A 299 -5.25 -22.03 11.29
CA ASP A 299 -5.79 -21.11 12.27
C ASP A 299 -6.97 -20.28 11.72
N GLY A 300 -7.19 -20.29 10.40
CA GLY A 300 -8.20 -19.50 9.75
C GLY A 300 -7.85 -18.00 9.61
N ALA A 301 -6.58 -17.63 9.82
CA ALA A 301 -6.07 -16.27 9.61
C ALA A 301 -5.64 -16.09 8.15
N THR A 302 -6.61 -16.13 7.24
CA THR A 302 -6.38 -16.20 5.80
C THR A 302 -6.18 -14.81 5.19
N TRP A 303 -5.03 -14.19 5.48
CA TRP A 303 -4.63 -12.93 4.87
C TRP A 303 -4.64 -13.05 3.34
N LEU A 304 -5.36 -12.16 2.65
CA LEU A 304 -5.51 -12.23 1.19
C LEU A 304 -4.17 -12.11 0.45
N TRP A 305 -3.34 -11.20 0.93
CA TRP A 305 -1.94 -11.08 0.52
C TRP A 305 -1.08 -10.68 1.70
N TRP A 306 0.25 -10.79 1.53
CA TRP A 306 1.26 -10.16 2.37
C TRP A 306 2.11 -9.19 1.55
N LEU A 307 2.68 -8.19 2.20
CA LEU A 307 3.54 -7.19 1.58
C LEU A 307 4.75 -6.88 2.49
N PRO A 308 5.85 -7.66 2.41
CA PRO A 308 7.07 -7.30 3.13
C PRO A 308 7.49 -5.87 2.78
N TRP A 309 7.95 -5.13 3.80
CA TRP A 309 8.53 -3.83 3.56
C TRP A 309 9.83 -3.95 2.78
N TRP A 310 10.30 -2.88 2.20
CA TRP A 310 11.51 -2.86 1.38
C TRP A 310 12.80 -3.03 2.21
N GLY A 311 13.93 -3.25 1.53
CA GLY A 311 15.26 -3.20 2.13
C GLY A 311 15.58 -4.39 3.02
N SER A 312 15.99 -4.10 4.26
CA SER A 312 16.46 -5.10 5.21
C SER A 312 15.42 -6.15 5.63
N PHE A 313 14.16 -5.97 5.31
CA PHE A 313 13.16 -7.02 5.49
C PHE A 313 13.26 -8.14 4.44
N VAL A 314 13.94 -7.88 3.32
CA VAL A 314 14.07 -8.80 2.19
C VAL A 314 15.50 -9.21 1.94
N TYR A 315 16.46 -8.27 1.93
CA TYR A 315 17.85 -8.57 1.68
C TYR A 315 18.76 -8.18 2.86
N ASP A 316 19.85 -8.92 3.00
CA ASP A 316 20.85 -8.68 4.03
C ASP A 316 21.57 -7.35 3.78
N THR A 317 21.89 -6.64 4.86
CA THR A 317 22.55 -5.32 4.81
C THR A 317 23.75 -5.27 5.74
N ASP A 318 24.77 -4.51 5.33
CA ASP A 318 25.90 -4.15 6.19
C ASP A 318 25.51 -3.04 7.20
N ASP A 319 26.45 -2.67 8.05
CA ASP A 319 26.26 -1.61 9.06
C ASP A 319 25.94 -0.22 8.46
N LYS A 320 26.12 -0.04 7.15
CA LYS A 320 25.81 1.18 6.40
C LYS A 320 24.55 1.06 5.54
N TRP A 321 23.77 0.03 5.75
CA TRP A 321 22.55 -0.28 5.01
C TRP A 321 22.76 -0.60 3.52
N HIS A 322 24.00 -0.94 3.11
CA HIS A 322 24.24 -1.45 1.76
C HIS A 322 23.87 -2.94 1.71
N ALA A 323 23.29 -3.36 0.58
CA ALA A 323 23.00 -4.76 0.38
C ALA A 323 24.28 -5.62 0.37
N VAL A 324 24.27 -6.70 1.14
CA VAL A 324 25.31 -7.74 1.10
C VAL A 324 25.12 -8.55 -0.17
N LEU A 325 26.17 -8.64 -0.97
CA LEU A 325 26.13 -9.34 -2.25
C LEU A 325 26.77 -10.73 -2.15
N ASP A 326 26.29 -11.66 -2.97
CA ASP A 326 26.91 -12.95 -3.21
C ASP A 326 28.10 -12.84 -4.18
N ASP A 327 28.76 -13.97 -4.46
CA ASP A 327 29.93 -14.03 -5.37
C ASP A 327 29.60 -13.63 -6.81
N ASN A 328 28.33 -13.61 -7.19
CA ASN A 328 27.82 -13.16 -8.49
C ASN A 328 27.39 -11.70 -8.50
N GLY A 329 27.54 -10.98 -7.37
CA GLY A 329 27.13 -9.60 -7.22
C GLY A 329 25.61 -9.40 -7.07
N MET A 330 24.89 -10.44 -6.63
CA MET A 330 23.45 -10.39 -6.37
C MET A 330 23.18 -10.21 -4.88
N PRO A 331 22.16 -9.42 -4.49
CA PRO A 331 21.80 -9.25 -3.10
C PRO A 331 21.34 -10.58 -2.48
N ARG A 332 21.76 -10.85 -1.26
CA ARG A 332 21.40 -12.07 -0.50
C ARG A 332 20.08 -11.86 0.24
N PRO A 333 19.23 -12.93 0.37
CA PRO A 333 18.10 -12.89 1.29
C PRO A 333 18.53 -12.55 2.71
N ASN A 334 17.72 -11.79 3.46
CA ASN A 334 18.03 -11.50 4.86
C ASN A 334 17.75 -12.73 5.73
N PRO A 335 18.76 -13.33 6.38
CA PRO A 335 18.59 -14.54 7.17
C PRO A 335 17.69 -14.34 8.41
N LYS A 336 17.50 -13.09 8.83
CA LYS A 336 16.64 -12.77 9.97
C LYS A 336 15.15 -12.89 9.63
N TYR A 337 14.72 -12.35 8.48
CA TYR A 337 13.31 -12.25 8.11
C TYR A 337 12.88 -13.24 7.04
N MET A 338 13.79 -13.61 6.15
CA MET A 338 13.44 -14.35 4.93
C MET A 338 14.66 -15.11 4.39
N ASP A 339 15.14 -16.10 5.13
CA ASP A 339 16.27 -16.92 4.66
C ASP A 339 15.96 -17.65 3.34
N GLU A 340 17.01 -18.11 2.67
CA GLU A 340 16.91 -18.74 1.34
C GLU A 340 16.01 -19.99 1.35
N ALA A 341 16.09 -20.81 2.39
CA ALA A 341 15.31 -22.04 2.50
C ALA A 341 13.83 -21.74 2.70
N PHE A 342 13.53 -20.77 3.55
CA PHE A 342 12.17 -20.25 3.77
C PHE A 342 11.60 -19.69 2.47
N MET A 343 12.33 -18.81 1.80
CA MET A 343 11.89 -18.18 0.56
C MET A 343 11.58 -19.22 -0.53
N LYS A 344 12.47 -20.20 -0.74
CA LYS A 344 12.24 -21.30 -1.69
C LYS A 344 10.99 -22.10 -1.35
N ARG A 345 10.79 -22.41 -0.07
CA ARG A 345 9.60 -23.16 0.39
C ARG A 345 8.33 -22.40 0.14
N ILE A 346 8.25 -21.14 0.58
CA ILE A 346 7.05 -20.31 0.43
C ILE A 346 6.69 -20.08 -1.04
N PHE A 347 7.64 -19.72 -1.88
CA PHE A 347 7.40 -19.45 -3.29
C PHE A 347 7.19 -20.73 -4.14
N SER A 348 7.46 -21.92 -3.58
CA SER A 348 7.13 -23.21 -4.19
C SER A 348 5.76 -23.73 -3.79
N ASP A 349 5.12 -23.16 -2.77
CA ASP A 349 3.79 -23.58 -2.31
C ASP A 349 2.72 -23.27 -3.37
N PRO A 350 1.91 -24.25 -3.81
CA PRO A 350 0.90 -24.04 -4.86
C PRO A 350 -0.25 -23.12 -4.44
N ARG A 351 -0.36 -22.79 -3.16
CA ARG A 351 -1.33 -21.83 -2.62
C ARG A 351 -0.83 -20.39 -2.70
N VAL A 352 0.47 -20.19 -2.87
CA VAL A 352 1.09 -18.87 -3.03
C VAL A 352 1.05 -18.47 -4.49
N VAL A 353 0.41 -17.34 -4.75
CA VAL A 353 0.28 -16.77 -6.09
C VAL A 353 1.46 -15.87 -6.37
N THR A 354 2.21 -16.16 -7.42
CA THR A 354 3.30 -15.32 -7.94
C THR A 354 2.86 -14.62 -9.23
N LEU A 355 3.67 -13.74 -9.77
CA LEU A 355 3.34 -12.97 -10.98
C LEU A 355 2.92 -13.87 -12.15
N GLU A 356 3.63 -14.98 -12.36
CA GLU A 356 3.37 -15.93 -13.45
C GLU A 356 2.08 -16.77 -13.26
N ASP A 357 1.51 -16.78 -12.05
CA ASP A 357 0.28 -17.49 -11.72
C ASP A 357 -0.98 -16.66 -11.97
N LEU A 358 -0.82 -15.36 -12.26
CA LEU A 358 -1.95 -14.50 -12.56
C LEU A 358 -2.65 -14.96 -13.84
N PRO A 359 -3.99 -15.09 -13.88
CA PRO A 359 -4.74 -15.66 -15.03
C PRO A 359 -4.55 -14.88 -16.34
N TRP A 360 -4.17 -13.62 -16.25
CA TRP A 360 -3.95 -12.73 -17.40
C TRP A 360 -2.46 -12.52 -17.71
N TYR A 361 -1.56 -13.22 -16.99
CA TYR A 361 -0.14 -13.15 -17.26
C TYR A 361 0.19 -13.81 -18.63
N ASP A 362 0.94 -13.11 -19.44
CA ASP A 362 1.40 -13.66 -20.71
C ASP A 362 2.58 -14.62 -20.48
N LYS A 363 2.31 -15.91 -20.52
CA LYS A 363 3.30 -16.98 -20.29
C LYS A 363 4.44 -17.01 -21.32
N GLN A 364 4.31 -16.29 -22.43
CA GLN A 364 5.40 -16.15 -23.40
C GLN A 364 6.42 -15.10 -22.96
N LYS A 365 6.04 -14.22 -22.04
CA LYS A 365 6.93 -13.24 -21.41
C LYS A 365 7.61 -13.87 -20.20
N LYS A 366 8.94 -13.75 -20.13
CA LYS A 366 9.65 -14.09 -18.89
C LYS A 366 9.74 -12.83 -18.03
N PRO A 367 9.27 -12.87 -16.79
CA PRO A 367 9.41 -11.73 -15.88
C PRO A 367 10.90 -11.63 -15.50
N LEU A 368 11.62 -10.70 -16.11
CA LEU A 368 12.95 -10.35 -15.61
C LEU A 368 12.81 -9.17 -14.66
N PRO A 369 13.50 -9.19 -13.51
CA PRO A 369 13.60 -8.01 -12.66
C PRO A 369 14.04 -6.81 -13.48
N TYR A 370 13.42 -5.66 -13.23
CA TYR A 370 13.73 -4.44 -13.99
C TYR A 370 15.22 -4.09 -13.94
N ALA A 371 15.85 -4.23 -12.78
CA ALA A 371 17.28 -4.01 -12.63
C ALA A 371 18.13 -4.94 -13.52
N LEU A 372 17.75 -6.22 -13.62
CA LEU A 372 18.43 -7.16 -14.52
C LEU A 372 18.21 -6.80 -15.98
N HIS A 373 16.97 -6.43 -16.34
CA HIS A 373 16.62 -5.95 -17.67
C HIS A 373 17.46 -4.73 -18.08
N GLN A 374 17.60 -3.74 -17.20
CA GLN A 374 18.45 -2.56 -17.45
C GLN A 374 19.92 -2.91 -17.60
N ARG A 375 20.46 -3.82 -16.80
CA ARG A 375 21.85 -4.29 -16.93
C ARG A 375 22.08 -4.99 -18.27
N LEU A 376 21.16 -5.86 -18.70
CA LEU A 376 21.23 -6.55 -19.99
C LEU A 376 21.10 -5.56 -21.16
N ARG A 377 20.20 -4.60 -21.07
CA ARG A 377 20.05 -3.52 -22.06
C ARG A 377 21.31 -2.70 -22.21
N LYS A 378 21.91 -2.29 -21.09
CA LYS A 378 23.18 -1.53 -21.07
C LYS A 378 24.34 -2.34 -21.66
N LYS A 379 24.39 -3.65 -21.36
CA LYS A 379 25.48 -4.54 -21.81
C LYS A 379 25.37 -4.92 -23.29
N TYR A 380 24.18 -5.14 -23.80
CA TYR A 380 23.95 -5.71 -25.13
C TYR A 380 23.26 -4.77 -26.11
N GLY A 381 22.83 -3.58 -25.67
CA GLY A 381 22.19 -2.57 -26.52
C GLY A 381 20.88 -3.00 -27.19
N LYS A 382 20.33 -4.15 -26.77
CA LYS A 382 19.09 -4.74 -27.30
C LYS A 382 18.01 -4.71 -26.24
N GLU A 383 16.79 -4.42 -26.62
CA GLU A 383 15.63 -4.75 -25.80
C GLU A 383 15.57 -6.28 -25.69
N THR A 384 15.78 -6.78 -24.47
CA THR A 384 15.45 -8.16 -24.16
C THR A 384 13.93 -8.23 -24.21
N GLY A 385 13.36 -8.87 -25.25
CA GLY A 385 11.93 -8.91 -25.50
C GLY A 385 11.15 -9.43 -24.29
N ILE A 386 10.71 -8.51 -23.47
CA ILE A 386 9.72 -8.67 -22.41
C ILE A 386 8.55 -7.80 -22.78
#